data_e358099e46a17f37e6dde4cd00de2f56
#
_entry.id   e358099e46a17f37e6dde4cd00de2f56
#
_cell.length_a   1.000
_cell.length_b   1.000
_cell.length_c   1.000
_cell.angle_alpha   90.00
_cell.angle_beta   90.00
_cell.angle_gamma   90.00
#
_symmetry.space_group_name_H-M   'P 1'
#
loop_
_entity.id
_entity.type
_entity.pdbx_description
1 polymer ?
#
loop_
_entity_poly.entity_id
_entity_poly.type
_entity_poly.pdbx_seq_one_letter_code
_entity_poly.pdbx_strand_id
1 'polypeptide(L)'
;MADKTRVLILGGGFGGLYAALEFEKRRDPQFEVKVNRENFFLFTPMLHEIAASDLDLTNIVNPVRKMIRHVNFFCGDVDKIDIGKKRVTVSHGFDRHSHELEYDHLILALGSVTNFFNLPGVAEHALTMKSLGDAIQLRNRLIAHLEEADTECARAERPPLLTFVVAGGGFAGGRGRKHESAENADRASSPHRHLAQSARQNARPQDLA
;
A
#
# COMPACT_ATOMS: atom_id res chain seq x y z
N MET A 1 13.82 -17.27 -36.45
CA MET A 1 13.97 -16.30 -35.33
C MET A 1 14.36 -17.12 -34.12
N ALA A 2 15.43 -16.77 -33.42
CA ALA A 2 15.77 -17.48 -32.17
C ALA A 2 14.61 -17.32 -31.19
N ASP A 3 14.21 -18.42 -30.57
CA ASP A 3 13.14 -18.45 -29.58
C ASP A 3 13.61 -17.66 -28.35
N LYS A 4 12.86 -16.64 -27.93
CA LYS A 4 13.26 -15.80 -26.80
C LYS A 4 12.98 -16.52 -25.49
N THR A 5 13.89 -16.45 -24.55
CA THR A 5 13.67 -16.94 -23.20
C THR A 5 12.63 -16.08 -22.47
N ARG A 6 11.52 -16.68 -22.08
CA ARG A 6 10.40 -15.99 -21.43
C ARG A 6 10.60 -15.95 -19.91
N VAL A 7 10.75 -14.74 -19.38
CA VAL A 7 10.84 -14.51 -17.94
C VAL A 7 9.55 -13.87 -17.46
N LEU A 8 8.84 -14.53 -16.55
CA LEU A 8 7.61 -14.03 -15.94
C LEU A 8 7.89 -13.61 -14.50
N ILE A 9 7.57 -12.37 -14.17
CA ILE A 9 7.71 -11.80 -12.83
C ILE A 9 6.30 -11.59 -12.26
N LEU A 10 5.97 -12.27 -11.18
CA LEU A 10 4.68 -12.12 -10.51
C LEU A 10 4.83 -11.21 -9.29
N GLY A 11 4.16 -10.07 -9.34
CA GLY A 11 4.18 -9.03 -8.32
C GLY A 11 4.92 -7.77 -8.75
N GLY A 12 4.25 -6.62 -8.59
CA GLY A 12 4.77 -5.28 -8.93
C GLY A 12 5.27 -4.49 -7.71
N GLY A 13 5.50 -5.15 -6.56
CA GLY A 13 6.11 -4.55 -5.38
C GLY A 13 7.63 -4.42 -5.51
N PHE A 14 8.33 -4.21 -4.39
CA PHE A 14 9.78 -4.00 -4.38
C PHE A 14 10.54 -5.09 -5.13
N GLY A 15 10.35 -6.37 -4.78
CA GLY A 15 11.09 -7.46 -5.41
C GLY A 15 10.85 -7.57 -6.91
N GLY A 16 9.59 -7.54 -7.34
CA GLY A 16 9.26 -7.69 -8.76
C GLY A 16 9.63 -6.49 -9.60
N LEU A 17 9.38 -5.27 -9.10
CA LEU A 17 9.75 -4.06 -9.82
C LEU A 17 11.27 -3.93 -9.99
N TYR A 18 12.06 -4.18 -8.93
CA TYR A 18 13.51 -4.09 -9.02
C TYR A 18 14.10 -5.17 -9.95
N ALA A 19 13.52 -6.38 -9.94
CA ALA A 19 13.87 -7.40 -10.92
C ALA A 19 13.57 -6.92 -12.36
N ALA A 20 12.37 -6.36 -12.57
CA ALA A 20 11.99 -5.81 -13.87
C ALA A 20 12.90 -4.66 -14.33
N LEU A 21 13.28 -3.75 -13.43
CA LEU A 21 14.19 -2.65 -13.72
C LEU A 21 15.59 -3.13 -14.12
N GLU A 22 16.04 -4.24 -13.57
CA GLU A 22 17.34 -4.81 -13.99
C GLU A 22 17.28 -5.32 -15.44
N PHE A 23 16.19 -5.98 -15.86
CA PHE A 23 15.96 -6.34 -17.26
C PHE A 23 15.77 -5.10 -18.15
N GLU A 24 15.07 -4.08 -17.66
CA GLU A 24 14.89 -2.80 -18.36
C GLU A 24 16.21 -2.11 -18.69
N LYS A 25 17.19 -2.17 -17.76
CA LYS A 25 18.55 -1.62 -17.97
C LYS A 25 19.34 -2.41 -18.99
N ARG A 26 19.33 -3.73 -18.90
CA ARG A 26 20.13 -4.61 -19.75
C ARG A 26 19.65 -4.64 -21.18
N ARG A 27 18.33 -4.56 -21.39
CA ARG A 27 17.68 -4.61 -22.72
C ARG A 27 18.17 -5.77 -23.60
N ASP A 28 18.45 -6.90 -22.99
CA ASP A 28 18.94 -8.07 -23.70
C ASP A 28 17.83 -8.65 -24.58
N PRO A 29 18.02 -8.67 -25.92
CA PRO A 29 16.98 -9.12 -26.85
C PRO A 29 16.68 -10.63 -26.76
N GLN A 30 17.50 -11.40 -26.04
CA GLN A 30 17.26 -12.82 -25.79
C GLN A 30 16.12 -13.07 -24.81
N PHE A 31 15.75 -12.06 -23.98
CA PHE A 31 14.69 -12.20 -23.01
C PHE A 31 13.41 -11.48 -23.43
N GLU A 32 12.29 -12.15 -23.20
CA GLU A 32 10.97 -11.56 -23.17
C GLU A 32 10.51 -11.54 -21.72
N VAL A 33 10.44 -10.36 -21.11
CA VAL A 33 10.10 -10.20 -19.70
C VAL A 33 8.71 -9.63 -19.56
N LYS A 34 7.87 -10.29 -18.75
CA LYS A 34 6.53 -9.82 -18.39
C LYS A 34 6.44 -9.64 -16.88
N VAL A 35 5.86 -8.52 -16.45
CA VAL A 35 5.58 -8.24 -15.03
C VAL A 35 4.07 -8.16 -14.85
N ASN A 36 3.58 -8.81 -13.82
CA ASN A 36 2.15 -8.81 -13.50
C ASN A 36 1.89 -8.21 -12.13
N ARG A 37 0.92 -7.34 -12.03
CA ARG A 37 0.02 -6.95 -10.95
C ARG A 37 -0.64 -5.58 -11.20
N GLU A 38 -0.65 -4.70 -10.17
CA GLU A 38 -1.25 -3.36 -10.22
C GLU A 38 -0.45 -2.43 -11.13
N ASN A 39 -1.10 -1.42 -11.67
CA ASN A 39 -0.50 -0.48 -12.62
C ASN A 39 0.38 0.59 -11.96
N PHE A 40 0.55 0.53 -10.64
CA PHE A 40 1.39 1.43 -9.87
C PHE A 40 2.31 0.69 -8.89
N PHE A 41 3.44 1.29 -8.61
CA PHE A 41 4.34 0.92 -7.53
C PHE A 41 4.01 1.74 -6.30
N LEU A 42 3.78 1.06 -5.19
CA LEU A 42 3.52 1.67 -3.89
C LEU A 42 4.77 1.61 -3.01
N PHE A 43 5.25 2.77 -2.57
CA PHE A 43 6.36 2.84 -1.61
C PHE A 43 5.84 2.57 -0.19
N THR A 44 5.59 1.31 0.11
CA THR A 44 4.97 0.85 1.37
C THR A 44 5.66 1.31 2.67
N PRO A 45 6.98 1.56 2.72
CA PRO A 45 7.61 2.07 3.95
C PRO A 45 7.06 3.41 4.45
N MET A 46 6.40 4.18 3.57
CA MET A 46 5.81 5.48 3.92
C MET A 46 4.29 5.47 4.10
N LEU A 47 3.66 4.30 4.19
CA LEU A 47 2.22 4.19 4.44
C LEU A 47 1.78 4.85 5.76
N HIS A 48 2.63 4.81 6.77
CA HIS A 48 2.35 5.43 8.06
C HIS A 48 2.29 6.97 7.97
N GLU A 49 3.07 7.59 7.09
CA GLU A 49 3.03 9.03 6.84
C GLU A 49 1.70 9.44 6.15
N ILE A 50 1.17 8.57 5.28
CA ILE A 50 -0.16 8.76 4.70
C ILE A 50 -1.25 8.65 5.77
N ALA A 51 -1.14 7.64 6.65
CA ALA A 51 -2.09 7.45 7.75
C ALA A 51 -2.04 8.62 8.75
N ALA A 52 -0.86 9.22 8.95
CA ALA A 52 -0.68 10.42 9.77
C ALA A 52 -1.08 11.73 9.08
N SER A 53 -1.44 11.70 7.79
CA SER A 53 -1.69 12.91 6.96
C SER A 53 -0.47 13.80 6.73
N ASP A 54 0.74 13.28 6.93
CA ASP A 54 1.98 14.03 6.72
C ASP A 54 2.39 14.08 5.25
N LEU A 55 2.01 13.06 4.47
CA LEU A 55 2.29 12.98 3.04
C LEU A 55 1.01 12.82 2.21
N ASP A 56 1.03 13.41 1.00
CA ASP A 56 0.03 13.15 -0.02
C ASP A 56 0.23 11.77 -0.66
N LEU A 57 -0.88 11.12 -1.06
CA LEU A 57 -0.88 9.81 -1.72
C LEU A 57 0.01 9.76 -2.96
N THR A 58 0.06 10.85 -3.71
CA THR A 58 0.84 10.98 -4.95
C THR A 58 2.34 10.89 -4.72
N ASN A 59 2.81 11.15 -3.52
CA ASN A 59 4.24 11.10 -3.18
C ASN A 59 4.79 9.68 -3.08
N ILE A 60 3.93 8.69 -2.80
CA ILE A 60 4.35 7.29 -2.60
C ILE A 60 3.85 6.33 -3.68
N VAL A 61 3.06 6.84 -4.64
CA VAL A 61 2.49 6.07 -5.75
C VAL A 61 3.17 6.45 -7.05
N ASN A 62 3.79 5.50 -7.72
CA ASN A 62 4.48 5.70 -8.99
C ASN A 62 3.91 4.79 -10.07
N PRO A 63 3.43 5.32 -11.22
CA PRO A 63 2.94 4.50 -12.31
C PRO A 63 4.04 3.58 -12.86
N VAL A 64 3.80 2.26 -12.84
CA VAL A 64 4.80 1.26 -13.29
C VAL A 64 5.20 1.49 -14.75
N ARG A 65 4.26 1.85 -15.62
CA ARG A 65 4.51 2.12 -17.04
C ARG A 65 5.44 3.31 -17.32
N LYS A 66 5.65 4.19 -16.33
CA LYS A 66 6.67 5.25 -16.42
C LYS A 66 8.06 4.74 -16.07
N MET A 67 8.14 3.68 -15.28
CA MET A 67 9.39 3.11 -14.77
C MET A 67 9.97 2.04 -15.70
N ILE A 68 9.11 1.27 -16.36
CA ILE A 68 9.49 0.22 -17.31
C ILE A 68 8.85 0.51 -18.68
N ARG A 69 9.67 0.50 -19.74
CA ARG A 69 9.24 0.81 -21.11
C ARG A 69 9.47 -0.35 -22.09
N HIS A 70 10.48 -1.17 -21.84
CA HIS A 70 10.89 -2.29 -22.68
C HIS A 70 10.41 -3.63 -22.09
N VAL A 71 10.20 -3.69 -20.79
CA VAL A 71 9.59 -4.83 -20.12
C VAL A 71 8.08 -4.76 -20.33
N ASN A 72 7.48 -5.87 -20.76
CA ASN A 72 6.04 -5.96 -20.96
C ASN A 72 5.31 -5.98 -19.61
N PHE A 73 4.38 -5.04 -19.43
CA PHE A 73 3.57 -4.96 -18.22
C PHE A 73 2.16 -5.50 -18.49
N PHE A 74 1.74 -6.47 -17.70
CA PHE A 74 0.40 -7.04 -17.72
C PHE A 74 -0.31 -6.77 -16.38
N CYS A 75 -1.39 -5.99 -16.42
CA CYS A 75 -2.19 -5.71 -15.23
C CYS A 75 -3.28 -6.78 -15.08
N GLY A 76 -3.25 -7.54 -13.97
CA GLY A 76 -4.24 -8.59 -13.70
C GLY A 76 -3.91 -9.37 -12.43
N ASP A 77 -4.86 -10.15 -11.98
CA ASP A 77 -4.74 -11.03 -10.82
C ASP A 77 -4.14 -12.39 -11.22
N VAL A 78 -3.34 -12.95 -10.34
CA VAL A 78 -2.79 -14.31 -10.48
C VAL A 78 -3.78 -15.29 -9.85
N ASP A 79 -4.44 -16.09 -10.69
CA ASP A 79 -5.42 -17.07 -10.23
C ASP A 79 -4.78 -18.41 -9.91
N LYS A 80 -3.84 -18.86 -10.76
CA LYS A 80 -3.21 -20.18 -10.62
C LYS A 80 -1.80 -20.22 -11.20
N ILE A 81 -0.90 -20.95 -10.53
CA ILE A 81 0.45 -21.22 -11.00
C ILE A 81 0.59 -22.73 -11.20
N ASP A 82 0.85 -23.16 -12.43
CA ASP A 82 1.16 -24.55 -12.78
C ASP A 82 2.65 -24.66 -13.08
N ILE A 83 3.41 -25.11 -12.08
CA ILE A 83 4.86 -25.22 -12.16
C ILE A 83 5.25 -26.35 -13.15
N GLY A 84 4.49 -27.45 -13.20
CA GLY A 84 4.78 -28.59 -14.05
C GLY A 84 4.64 -28.27 -15.53
N LYS A 85 3.63 -27.47 -15.89
CA LYS A 85 3.38 -27.01 -17.26
C LYS A 85 4.08 -25.70 -17.59
N LYS A 86 4.73 -25.05 -16.63
CA LYS A 86 5.31 -23.71 -16.75
C LYS A 86 4.33 -22.70 -17.27
N ARG A 87 3.13 -22.65 -16.67
CA ARG A 87 2.04 -21.73 -17.02
C ARG A 87 1.47 -21.05 -15.79
N VAL A 88 1.08 -19.80 -15.99
CA VAL A 88 0.34 -19.01 -14.99
C VAL A 88 -0.97 -18.56 -15.59
N THR A 89 -2.06 -18.85 -14.91
CA THR A 89 -3.37 -18.32 -15.25
C THR A 89 -3.54 -16.96 -14.56
N VAL A 90 -3.85 -15.93 -15.33
CA VAL A 90 -4.10 -14.57 -14.85
C VAL A 90 -5.44 -14.08 -15.36
N SER A 91 -6.16 -13.31 -14.55
CA SER A 91 -7.42 -12.68 -14.94
C SER A 91 -7.31 -11.16 -14.89
N HIS A 92 -8.00 -10.48 -15.79
CA HIS A 92 -8.06 -9.02 -15.84
C HIS A 92 -9.43 -8.50 -16.28
N GLY A 93 -9.66 -7.21 -16.06
CA GLY A 93 -10.91 -6.54 -16.42
C GLY A 93 -12.06 -6.87 -15.47
N PHE A 94 -13.17 -6.17 -15.64
CA PHE A 94 -14.38 -6.36 -14.84
C PHE A 94 -15.01 -7.73 -15.04
N ASP A 95 -14.90 -8.28 -16.25
CA ASP A 95 -15.46 -9.59 -16.62
C ASP A 95 -14.49 -10.74 -16.30
N ARG A 96 -13.36 -10.46 -15.65
CA ARG A 96 -12.34 -11.42 -15.26
C ARG A 96 -11.89 -12.33 -16.42
N HIS A 97 -11.56 -11.72 -17.56
CA HIS A 97 -11.01 -12.47 -18.69
C HIS A 97 -9.73 -13.20 -18.26
N SER A 98 -9.73 -14.52 -18.49
CA SER A 98 -8.61 -15.38 -18.11
C SER A 98 -7.63 -15.53 -19.28
N HIS A 99 -6.33 -15.44 -18.97
CA HIS A 99 -5.24 -15.67 -19.92
C HIS A 99 -4.22 -16.64 -19.32
N GLU A 100 -3.64 -17.47 -20.18
CA GLU A 100 -2.49 -18.29 -19.81
C GLU A 100 -1.20 -17.60 -20.27
N LEU A 101 -0.28 -17.39 -19.31
CA LEU A 101 1.06 -16.88 -19.57
C LEU A 101 2.07 -18.02 -19.42
N GLU A 102 2.76 -18.35 -20.48
CA GLU A 102 3.85 -19.34 -20.46
C GLU A 102 5.17 -18.69 -20.05
N TYR A 103 6.01 -19.45 -19.38
CA TYR A 103 7.34 -18.98 -18.97
C TYR A 103 8.39 -20.09 -19.07
N ASP A 104 9.62 -19.69 -19.24
CA ASP A 104 10.81 -20.53 -19.09
C ASP A 104 11.39 -20.37 -17.69
N HIS A 105 11.40 -19.11 -17.19
CA HIS A 105 11.79 -18.74 -15.82
C HIS A 105 10.69 -17.95 -15.13
N LEU A 106 10.46 -18.26 -13.85
CA LEU A 106 9.46 -17.60 -13.02
C LEU A 106 10.11 -16.94 -11.80
N ILE A 107 9.83 -15.66 -11.60
CA ILE A 107 10.21 -14.90 -10.41
C ILE A 107 8.94 -14.64 -9.60
N LEU A 108 8.88 -15.20 -8.39
CA LEU A 108 7.77 -15.01 -7.45
C LEU A 108 8.09 -13.86 -6.50
N ALA A 109 7.39 -12.74 -6.64
CA ALA A 109 7.54 -11.54 -5.82
C ALA A 109 6.19 -11.01 -5.34
N LEU A 110 5.27 -11.92 -4.99
CA LEU A 110 3.87 -11.63 -4.64
C LEU A 110 3.71 -10.87 -3.31
N GLY A 111 4.78 -10.70 -2.54
CA GLY A 111 4.75 -10.03 -1.25
C GLY A 111 4.20 -10.92 -0.13
N SER A 112 3.55 -10.32 0.83
CA SER A 112 3.01 -11.00 2.01
C SER A 112 1.67 -10.41 2.42
N VAL A 113 0.85 -11.20 3.07
CA VAL A 113 -0.39 -10.78 3.72
C VAL A 113 -0.18 -10.65 5.23
N THR A 114 -1.08 -9.92 5.90
CA THR A 114 -1.07 -9.83 7.36
C THR A 114 -1.42 -11.19 7.97
N ASN A 115 -0.61 -11.61 8.93
CA ASN A 115 -0.90 -12.80 9.72
C ASN A 115 -1.38 -12.37 11.10
N PHE A 116 -2.56 -12.77 11.46
CA PHE A 116 -3.19 -12.48 12.75
C PHE A 116 -2.91 -13.56 13.81
N PHE A 117 -2.08 -14.57 13.49
CA PHE A 117 -1.69 -15.66 14.40
C PHE A 117 -2.86 -16.40 15.04
N ASN A 118 -4.03 -16.39 14.42
CA ASN A 118 -5.29 -16.96 14.93
C ASN A 118 -5.69 -16.40 16.31
N LEU A 119 -5.28 -15.18 16.63
CA LEU A 119 -5.70 -14.52 17.87
C LEU A 119 -7.18 -14.15 17.77
N PRO A 120 -8.02 -14.59 18.74
CA PRO A 120 -9.46 -14.33 18.71
C PRO A 120 -9.76 -12.82 18.65
N GLY A 121 -10.65 -12.41 17.76
CA GLY A 121 -11.11 -11.05 17.61
C GLY A 121 -10.15 -10.11 16.86
N VAL A 122 -8.88 -10.48 16.66
CA VAL A 122 -7.91 -9.57 16.03
C VAL A 122 -8.20 -9.39 14.56
N ALA A 123 -8.54 -10.44 13.84
CA ALA A 123 -8.83 -10.34 12.40
C ALA A 123 -10.11 -9.53 12.11
N GLU A 124 -11.08 -9.57 13.03
CA GLU A 124 -12.37 -8.88 12.91
C GLU A 124 -12.30 -7.39 13.28
N HIS A 125 -11.40 -7.02 14.20
CA HIS A 125 -11.38 -5.68 14.78
C HIS A 125 -10.16 -4.85 14.41
N ALA A 126 -9.03 -5.49 14.05
CA ALA A 126 -7.80 -4.79 13.74
C ALA A 126 -7.82 -4.19 12.32
N LEU A 127 -7.30 -2.98 12.19
CA LEU A 127 -6.93 -2.39 10.91
C LEU A 127 -5.50 -2.81 10.56
N THR A 128 -5.27 -3.13 9.30
CA THR A 128 -3.93 -3.45 8.78
C THR A 128 -3.31 -2.23 8.11
N MET A 129 -2.00 -2.29 7.84
CA MET A 129 -1.29 -1.25 7.09
C MET A 129 -0.36 -1.91 6.07
N LYS A 130 -0.97 -2.51 5.04
CA LYS A 130 -0.30 -3.22 3.95
C LYS A 130 -0.52 -2.59 2.58
N SER A 131 -1.67 -1.96 2.41
CA SER A 131 -2.10 -1.34 1.16
C SER A 131 -2.33 0.16 1.34
N LEU A 132 -2.45 0.87 0.22
CA LEU A 132 -2.85 2.28 0.22
C LEU A 132 -4.26 2.46 0.82
N GLY A 133 -5.18 1.55 0.50
CA GLY A 133 -6.53 1.54 1.06
C GLY A 133 -6.53 1.42 2.58
N ASP A 134 -5.67 0.57 3.15
CA ASP A 134 -5.53 0.43 4.60
C ASP A 134 -5.09 1.74 5.25
N ALA A 135 -4.09 2.42 4.68
CA ALA A 135 -3.60 3.69 5.22
C ALA A 135 -4.67 4.78 5.19
N ILE A 136 -5.45 4.86 4.10
CA ILE A 136 -6.58 5.79 3.98
C ILE A 136 -7.66 5.47 4.99
N GLN A 137 -8.03 4.20 5.13
CA GLN A 137 -9.04 3.75 6.08
C GLN A 137 -8.63 4.06 7.52
N LEU A 138 -7.36 3.76 7.86
CA LEU A 138 -6.82 4.07 9.19
C LEU A 138 -6.87 5.57 9.45
N ARG A 139 -6.37 6.40 8.53
CA ARG A 139 -6.43 7.87 8.64
C ARG A 139 -7.85 8.36 8.88
N ASN A 140 -8.78 7.95 8.03
CA ASN A 140 -10.16 8.43 8.13
C ASN A 140 -10.80 8.00 9.44
N ARG A 141 -10.51 6.80 9.94
CA ARG A 141 -11.02 6.32 11.22
C ARG A 141 -10.43 7.08 12.41
N LEU A 142 -9.12 7.37 12.37
CA LEU A 142 -8.48 8.20 13.40
C LEU A 142 -9.11 9.60 13.47
N ILE A 143 -9.28 10.26 12.32
CA ILE A 143 -9.91 11.59 12.26
C ILE A 143 -11.35 11.53 12.79
N ALA A 144 -12.15 10.55 12.35
CA ALA A 144 -13.54 10.41 12.80
C ALA A 144 -13.63 10.23 14.32
N HIS A 145 -12.78 9.40 14.94
CA HIS A 145 -12.76 9.22 16.39
C HIS A 145 -12.34 10.48 17.13
N LEU A 146 -11.41 11.26 16.60
CA LEU A 146 -10.98 12.53 17.20
C LEU A 146 -12.08 13.58 17.14
N GLU A 147 -12.78 13.69 16.00
CA GLU A 147 -13.93 14.61 15.84
C GLU A 147 -15.10 14.22 16.76
N GLU A 148 -15.41 12.92 16.85
CA GLU A 148 -16.43 12.41 17.75
C GLU A 148 -16.09 12.69 19.21
N ALA A 149 -14.83 12.46 19.63
CA ALA A 149 -14.38 12.74 20.98
C ALA A 149 -14.41 14.24 21.32
N ASP A 150 -14.19 15.12 20.35
CA ASP A 150 -14.27 16.57 20.54
C ASP A 150 -15.72 17.03 20.78
N THR A 151 -16.67 16.47 20.05
CA THR A 151 -18.09 16.80 20.12
C THR A 151 -18.84 16.07 21.24
N GLU A 152 -18.27 14.96 21.80
CA GLU A 152 -18.91 14.17 22.86
C GLU A 152 -19.09 14.95 24.14
N CYS A 153 -20.33 15.09 24.58
CA CYS A 153 -20.72 15.84 25.81
C CYS A 153 -20.39 15.06 27.08
N ALA A 154 -20.50 13.72 27.03
CA ALA A 154 -20.26 12.86 28.18
C ALA A 154 -18.75 12.55 28.32
N ARG A 155 -18.12 13.23 29.28
CA ARG A 155 -16.66 13.05 29.52
C ARG A 155 -16.24 11.60 29.75
N ALA A 156 -17.13 10.77 30.29
CA ALA A 156 -16.83 9.35 30.54
C ALA A 156 -16.75 8.49 29.26
N GLU A 157 -17.37 8.97 28.18
CA GLU A 157 -17.38 8.26 26.89
C GLU A 157 -16.24 8.65 25.93
N ARG A 158 -15.48 9.71 26.24
CA ARG A 158 -14.33 10.14 25.45
C ARG A 158 -13.14 9.18 25.48
N PRO A 159 -12.73 8.56 26.61
CA PRO A 159 -11.53 7.74 26.67
C PRO A 159 -11.52 6.57 25.67
N PRO A 160 -12.60 5.83 25.41
CA PRO A 160 -12.63 4.78 24.40
C PRO A 160 -12.35 5.31 22.98
N LEU A 161 -12.84 6.50 22.63
CA LEU A 161 -12.62 7.13 21.33
C LEU A 161 -11.18 7.59 21.13
N LEU A 162 -10.48 7.91 22.22
CA LEU A 162 -9.11 8.39 22.22
C LEU A 162 -8.07 7.29 22.55
N THR A 163 -8.51 6.04 22.67
CA THR A 163 -7.61 4.92 22.98
C THR A 163 -7.32 4.10 21.74
N PHE A 164 -6.07 4.13 21.30
CA PHE A 164 -5.59 3.36 20.16
C PHE A 164 -4.59 2.30 20.60
N VAL A 165 -4.79 1.06 20.15
CA VAL A 165 -3.92 -0.06 20.48
C VAL A 165 -3.09 -0.43 19.25
N VAL A 166 -1.76 -0.36 19.36
CA VAL A 166 -0.84 -0.78 18.30
C VAL A 166 -0.35 -2.19 18.60
N ALA A 167 -0.79 -3.16 17.82
CA ALA A 167 -0.37 -4.55 17.93
C ALA A 167 0.85 -4.80 17.04
N GLY A 168 2.02 -5.01 17.65
CA GLY A 168 3.27 -5.29 16.99
C GLY A 168 4.40 -4.31 17.32
N GLY A 169 5.62 -4.82 17.36
CA GLY A 169 6.84 -4.07 17.68
C GLY A 169 7.76 -3.81 16.49
N GLY A 170 7.31 -4.03 15.27
CA GLY A 170 8.07 -3.78 14.06
C GLY A 170 8.26 -2.27 13.79
N PHE A 171 9.01 -1.95 12.72
CA PHE A 171 9.36 -0.58 12.35
C PHE A 171 8.13 0.37 12.23
N ALA A 172 7.06 -0.08 11.57
CA ALA A 172 5.84 0.71 11.42
C ALA A 172 5.13 0.94 12.78
N GLY A 173 5.01 -0.09 13.62
CA GLY A 173 4.40 0.02 14.95
C GLY A 173 5.24 0.88 15.93
N GLY A 174 6.57 0.88 15.79
CA GLY A 174 7.47 1.71 16.59
C GLY A 174 7.38 3.20 16.25
N ARG A 175 7.14 3.56 14.99
CA ARG A 175 6.94 4.95 14.54
C ARG A 175 5.56 5.48 14.91
N GLY A 176 4.50 4.69 14.77
CA GLY A 176 3.16 5.10 15.20
C GLY A 176 3.13 5.54 16.67
N ARG A 177 3.82 4.83 17.55
CA ARG A 177 3.93 5.22 18.98
C ARG A 177 4.69 6.53 19.21
N LYS A 178 5.67 6.88 18.38
CA LYS A 178 6.41 8.15 18.55
C LYS A 178 5.57 9.36 18.18
N HIS A 179 4.74 9.26 17.16
CA HIS A 179 3.80 10.32 16.79
C HIS A 179 2.74 10.54 17.88
N GLU A 180 2.16 9.47 18.44
CA GLU A 180 1.20 9.58 19.55
C GLU A 180 1.78 10.26 20.78
N SER A 181 3.01 9.94 21.16
CA SER A 181 3.61 10.50 22.38
C SER A 181 4.05 11.97 22.21
N ALA A 182 4.50 12.39 21.05
CA ALA A 182 4.84 13.77 20.76
C ALA A 182 3.59 14.67 20.65
N GLU A 183 2.55 14.20 19.97
CA GLU A 183 1.28 14.94 19.82
C GLU A 183 0.50 15.02 21.14
N ASN A 184 0.51 13.98 21.98
CA ASN A 184 -0.16 14.02 23.28
C ASN A 184 0.53 14.96 24.28
N ALA A 185 1.84 15.17 24.18
CA ALA A 185 2.55 16.15 25.00
C ALA A 185 2.20 17.60 24.59
N ASP A 186 2.01 17.87 23.29
CA ASP A 186 1.64 19.19 22.79
C ASP A 186 0.14 19.46 22.85
N ARG A 187 -0.72 18.43 22.71
CA ARG A 187 -2.20 18.56 22.78
C ARG A 187 -2.74 18.79 24.19
N ALA A 188 -2.02 18.41 25.22
CA ALA A 188 -2.35 18.81 26.59
C ALA A 188 -2.34 20.34 26.76
N SER A 189 -1.69 21.07 25.83
CA SER A 189 -1.59 22.53 25.84
C SER A 189 -2.39 23.25 24.73
N SER A 190 -2.87 22.57 23.67
CA SER A 190 -3.70 23.25 22.63
C SER A 190 -4.27 22.29 21.57
N PRO A 191 -5.49 21.72 21.75
CA PRO A 191 -6.03 20.68 20.84
C PRO A 191 -6.40 21.15 19.42
N HIS A 192 -6.54 22.43 19.16
CA HIS A 192 -7.18 22.91 17.92
C HIS A 192 -6.26 23.52 16.86
N ARG A 193 -4.97 23.72 17.10
CA ARG A 193 -4.14 24.49 16.16
C ARG A 193 -3.56 23.69 14.98
N HIS A 194 -3.23 22.41 15.15
CA HIS A 194 -2.50 21.66 14.11
C HIS A 194 -3.39 21.10 13.00
N LEU A 195 -4.58 20.59 13.30
CA LEU A 195 -5.52 20.10 12.27
C LEU A 195 -6.00 21.23 11.36
N ALA A 196 -6.25 22.42 11.93
CA ALA A 196 -6.66 23.59 11.17
C ALA A 196 -5.51 24.18 10.30
N GLN A 197 -4.25 24.00 10.67
CA GLN A 197 -3.11 24.43 9.87
C GLN A 197 -2.82 23.46 8.71
N SER A 198 -2.88 22.17 8.92
CA SER A 198 -2.74 21.15 7.86
C SER A 198 -3.84 21.26 6.81
N ALA A 199 -5.10 21.47 7.24
CA ALA A 199 -6.22 21.71 6.33
C ALA A 199 -6.08 22.99 5.51
N ARG A 200 -5.50 24.06 6.10
CA ARG A 200 -5.29 25.36 5.39
C ARG A 200 -4.09 25.33 4.45
N GLN A 201 -3.07 24.54 4.70
CA GLN A 201 -1.91 24.42 3.81
C GLN A 201 -2.22 23.60 2.55
N ASN A 202 -3.23 22.72 2.58
CA ASN A 202 -3.64 21.91 1.44
C ASN A 202 -4.81 22.50 0.64
N ALA A 203 -5.43 23.60 1.08
CA ALA A 203 -6.44 24.35 0.31
C ALA A 203 -5.75 25.18 -0.77
N ARG A 204 -5.99 24.86 -2.04
CA ARG A 204 -5.54 25.68 -3.16
C ARG A 204 -6.24 27.05 -3.13
N PRO A 205 -5.60 28.13 -3.61
CA PRO A 205 -6.20 29.48 -3.61
C PRO A 205 -7.47 29.66 -4.43
N GLN A 206 -7.93 28.62 -5.12
CA GLN A 206 -9.14 28.64 -5.98
C GLN A 206 -10.43 28.25 -5.27
N ASP A 207 -10.37 27.78 -4.02
CA ASP A 207 -11.54 27.32 -3.27
C ASP A 207 -12.07 28.34 -2.25
N LEU A 208 -11.58 29.61 -2.35
CA LEU A 208 -11.94 30.71 -1.46
C LEU A 208 -12.52 31.90 -2.26
N ALA A 209 -13.55 31.64 -3.08
CA ALA A 209 -14.37 32.69 -3.68
C ALA A 209 -15.83 32.43 -3.43
#